data_7e1f954174848070de7e01946448daea
#
_entry.id   7e1f954174848070de7e01946448daea
#
_cell.length_a   1.000
_cell.length_b   1.000
_cell.length_c   1.000
_cell.angle_alpha   90.00
_cell.angle_beta   90.00
_cell.angle_gamma   90.00
#
_symmetry.space_group_name_H-M   'P 1'
#
loop_
_entity.id
_entity.type
_entity.pdbx_description
1 polymer ?
#
loop_
_entity_poly.entity_id
_entity_poly.type
_entity_poly.pdbx_seq_one_letter_code
_entity_poly.pdbx_strand_id
1 'polypeptide(L)'
;AGGRGGVLDDALGIADAFLQAALKQRFENARAFVAPGKVSDARIAGLCIVFEEGIYRLRERKPLRVALNRDGVAAFLVNVETRDGAQAAQFGLTLKRDAPDSPWRIAEINLDQLLAGYADQLAGGDSHYTPLIRNPNGGDTLILYFEFDDDLLSPRTQRQLEIVSLLLQTDQKKNISLSGHTDAIGSEKYNQTLSGRRAEAVRRFLIGS
;
A
#
# COMPACT_ATOMS: atom_id res chain seq x y z
N ALA A 1 -17.78 -7.61 -35.00
CA ALA A 1 -18.17 -8.26 -33.72
C ALA A 1 -16.97 -8.61 -32.82
N GLY A 2 -15.82 -7.91 -32.94
CA GLY A 2 -14.57 -8.23 -32.23
C GLY A 2 -14.08 -7.20 -31.22
N GLY A 3 -14.88 -6.18 -30.88
CA GLY A 3 -14.34 -5.01 -30.18
C GLY A 3 -14.46 -4.97 -28.63
N ARG A 4 -15.32 -5.75 -28.01
CA ARG A 4 -15.60 -5.61 -26.57
C ARG A 4 -14.69 -6.47 -25.67
N GLY A 5 -14.25 -7.61 -26.14
CA GLY A 5 -13.34 -8.47 -25.37
C GLY A 5 -11.93 -7.88 -25.25
N GLY A 6 -11.37 -7.39 -26.36
CA GLY A 6 -10.01 -6.87 -26.37
C GLY A 6 -9.78 -5.63 -25.48
N VAL A 7 -10.78 -4.75 -25.37
CA VAL A 7 -10.69 -3.53 -24.53
C VAL A 7 -10.66 -3.87 -23.04
N LEU A 8 -11.47 -4.82 -22.61
CA LEU A 8 -11.48 -5.29 -21.23
C LEU A 8 -10.19 -6.05 -20.89
N ASP A 9 -9.69 -6.84 -21.84
CA ASP A 9 -8.44 -7.57 -21.68
C ASP A 9 -7.24 -6.63 -21.50
N ASP A 10 -7.20 -5.50 -22.22
CA ASP A 10 -6.17 -4.46 -22.05
C ASP A 10 -6.22 -3.82 -20.66
N ALA A 11 -7.41 -3.45 -20.19
CA ALA A 11 -7.59 -2.91 -18.85
C ALA A 11 -7.20 -3.93 -17.78
N LEU A 12 -7.60 -5.19 -17.95
CA LEU A 12 -7.25 -6.28 -17.05
C LEU A 12 -5.74 -6.51 -17.01
N GLY A 13 -5.06 -6.44 -18.15
CA GLY A 13 -3.59 -6.55 -18.25
C GLY A 13 -2.87 -5.48 -17.45
N ILE A 14 -3.33 -4.23 -17.52
CA ILE A 14 -2.76 -3.12 -16.72
C ILE A 14 -3.06 -3.32 -15.23
N ALA A 15 -4.26 -3.71 -14.86
CA ALA A 15 -4.61 -4.00 -13.47
C ALA A 15 -3.72 -5.12 -12.90
N ASP A 16 -3.52 -6.20 -13.64
CA ASP A 16 -2.66 -7.31 -13.23
C ASP A 16 -1.19 -6.87 -13.10
N ALA A 17 -0.66 -6.14 -14.07
CA ALA A 17 0.71 -5.63 -14.02
C ALA A 17 0.94 -4.71 -12.81
N PHE A 18 0.00 -3.83 -12.52
CA PHE A 18 0.02 -2.99 -11.32
C PHE A 18 0.04 -3.84 -10.04
N LEU A 19 -0.85 -4.80 -9.94
CA LEU A 19 -0.95 -5.67 -8.76
C LEU A 19 0.29 -6.53 -8.56
N GLN A 20 0.88 -7.07 -9.62
CA GLN A 20 2.13 -7.83 -9.54
C GLN A 20 3.28 -6.95 -9.04
N ALA A 21 3.37 -5.71 -9.50
CA ALA A 21 4.36 -4.75 -9.02
C ALA A 21 4.15 -4.43 -7.53
N ALA A 22 2.91 -4.16 -7.10
CA ALA A 22 2.59 -3.86 -5.72
C ALA A 22 2.85 -5.05 -4.77
N LEU A 23 2.50 -6.27 -5.19
CA LEU A 23 2.75 -7.50 -4.44
C LEU A 23 4.24 -7.81 -4.26
N LYS A 24 5.08 -7.35 -5.18
CA LYS A 24 6.55 -7.46 -5.11
C LYS A 24 7.23 -6.24 -4.49
N GLN A 25 6.45 -5.33 -3.89
CA GLN A 25 6.89 -4.07 -3.29
C GLN A 25 7.72 -3.17 -4.25
N ARG A 26 7.44 -3.27 -5.53
CA ARG A 26 8.07 -2.45 -6.57
C ARG A 26 7.28 -1.15 -6.75
N PHE A 27 7.48 -0.22 -5.86
CA PHE A 27 6.73 1.04 -5.80
C PHE A 27 6.78 1.84 -7.11
N GLU A 28 7.97 2.04 -7.68
CA GLU A 28 8.13 2.82 -8.90
C GLU A 28 7.46 2.16 -10.11
N ASN A 29 7.55 0.83 -10.20
CA ASN A 29 6.87 0.08 -11.27
C ASN A 29 5.35 0.18 -11.13
N ALA A 30 4.82 0.03 -9.91
CA ALA A 30 3.39 0.19 -9.65
C ALA A 30 2.94 1.61 -9.99
N ARG A 31 3.68 2.61 -9.57
CA ARG A 31 3.39 4.03 -9.84
C ARG A 31 3.30 4.35 -11.33
N ALA A 32 4.09 3.69 -12.16
CA ALA A 32 4.08 3.89 -13.61
C ALA A 32 2.74 3.55 -14.28
N PHE A 33 1.92 2.70 -13.67
CA PHE A 33 0.58 2.35 -14.16
C PHE A 33 -0.53 3.27 -13.66
N VAL A 34 -0.22 4.22 -12.80
CA VAL A 34 -1.19 5.12 -12.18
C VAL A 34 -1.31 6.42 -12.97
N ALA A 35 -2.53 6.89 -13.11
CA ALA A 35 -2.79 8.19 -13.75
C ALA A 35 -2.21 9.32 -12.89
N PRO A 36 -1.40 10.21 -13.47
CA PRO A 36 -0.77 11.30 -12.71
C PRO A 36 -1.80 12.16 -11.97
N GLY A 37 -1.55 12.40 -10.68
CA GLY A 37 -2.40 13.25 -9.84
C GLY A 37 -3.75 12.64 -9.41
N LYS A 38 -4.06 11.40 -9.79
CA LYS A 38 -5.34 10.75 -9.45
C LYS A 38 -5.26 9.89 -8.20
N VAL A 39 -4.12 9.26 -7.96
CA VAL A 39 -3.86 8.45 -6.77
C VAL A 39 -2.61 8.98 -6.12
N SER A 40 -2.63 9.20 -4.81
CA SER A 40 -1.47 9.66 -4.06
C SER A 40 -0.36 8.59 -4.03
N ASP A 41 0.88 9.04 -4.04
CA ASP A 41 2.03 8.15 -3.89
C ASP A 41 1.99 7.41 -2.54
N ALA A 42 1.49 8.06 -1.48
CA ALA A 42 1.29 7.45 -0.17
C ALA A 42 0.32 6.26 -0.23
N ARG A 43 -0.74 6.34 -1.04
CA ARG A 43 -1.69 5.24 -1.21
C ARG A 43 -1.07 4.05 -1.94
N ILE A 44 -0.27 4.30 -2.97
CA ILE A 44 0.47 3.26 -3.69
C ILE A 44 1.50 2.60 -2.76
N ALA A 45 2.27 3.40 -2.04
CA ALA A 45 3.24 2.91 -1.07
C ALA A 45 2.55 2.11 0.06
N GLY A 46 1.43 2.61 0.57
CA GLY A 46 0.62 1.94 1.58
C GLY A 46 0.11 0.57 1.13
N LEU A 47 -0.33 0.45 -0.11
CA LEU A 47 -0.74 -0.84 -0.69
C LEU A 47 0.43 -1.83 -0.73
N CYS A 48 1.61 -1.39 -1.21
CA CYS A 48 2.81 -2.22 -1.23
C CYS A 48 3.19 -2.72 0.17
N ILE A 49 3.14 -1.84 1.16
CA ILE A 49 3.50 -2.14 2.54
C ILE A 49 2.48 -3.09 3.18
N VAL A 50 1.19 -2.88 2.98
CA VAL A 50 0.13 -3.76 3.49
C VAL A 50 0.26 -5.16 2.88
N PHE A 51 0.58 -5.28 1.61
CA PHE A 51 0.80 -6.57 0.97
C PHE A 51 1.99 -7.33 1.56
N GLU A 52 3.09 -6.63 1.87
CA GLU A 52 4.24 -7.25 2.54
C GLU A 52 3.90 -7.64 3.98
N GLU A 53 3.39 -6.70 4.77
CA GLU A 53 3.10 -6.86 6.19
C GLU A 53 2.00 -7.88 6.47
N GLY A 54 0.92 -7.82 5.71
CA GLY A 54 -0.21 -8.74 5.85
C GLY A 54 0.05 -10.09 5.20
N ILE A 55 1.18 -10.25 4.51
CA ILE A 55 1.54 -11.47 3.78
C ILE A 55 0.41 -11.88 2.82
N TYR A 56 -0.10 -10.92 2.08
CA TYR A 56 -1.18 -11.13 1.12
C TYR A 56 -0.69 -11.70 -0.20
N ARG A 57 -1.57 -12.47 -0.84
CA ARG A 57 -1.45 -12.92 -2.23
C ARG A 57 -2.80 -12.75 -2.95
N LEU A 58 -2.78 -12.71 -4.25
CA LEU A 58 -4.02 -12.82 -5.03
C LEU A 58 -4.62 -14.21 -4.83
N ARG A 59 -5.95 -14.27 -4.76
CA ARG A 59 -6.66 -15.55 -4.74
C ARG A 59 -6.45 -16.28 -6.05
N GLU A 60 -6.26 -17.60 -6.00
CA GLU A 60 -6.07 -18.42 -7.19
C GLU A 60 -7.30 -18.42 -8.10
N ARG A 61 -8.47 -18.48 -7.49
CA ARG A 61 -9.74 -18.42 -8.23
C ARG A 61 -10.29 -17.00 -8.21
N LYS A 62 -10.57 -16.47 -9.40
CA LYS A 62 -11.18 -15.15 -9.61
C LYS A 62 -10.45 -14.04 -8.82
N PRO A 63 -9.13 -13.86 -9.05
CA PRO A 63 -8.39 -12.80 -8.37
C PRO A 63 -8.91 -11.41 -8.72
N LEU A 64 -9.39 -11.23 -9.93
CA LEU A 64 -9.97 -9.99 -10.44
C LEU A 64 -11.37 -10.26 -10.97
N ARG A 65 -12.34 -9.48 -10.50
CA ARG A 65 -13.72 -9.55 -10.94
C ARG A 65 -14.16 -8.21 -11.51
N VAL A 66 -14.74 -8.22 -12.70
CA VAL A 66 -15.25 -7.01 -13.34
C VAL A 66 -16.44 -6.48 -12.56
N ALA A 67 -16.35 -5.24 -12.10
CA ALA A 67 -17.44 -4.53 -11.45
C ALA A 67 -18.12 -3.53 -12.41
N LEU A 68 -17.35 -2.93 -13.31
CA LEU A 68 -17.84 -1.96 -14.28
C LEU A 68 -16.97 -2.02 -15.55
N ASN A 69 -17.62 -1.91 -16.70
CA ASN A 69 -16.95 -1.72 -17.99
C ASN A 69 -17.82 -0.82 -18.86
N ARG A 70 -17.45 0.46 -18.96
CA ARG A 70 -18.23 1.48 -19.67
C ARG A 70 -17.32 2.61 -20.17
N ASP A 71 -17.45 2.97 -21.44
CA ASP A 71 -16.94 4.23 -22.04
C ASP A 71 -15.60 4.75 -21.49
N GLY A 72 -14.54 3.94 -21.58
CA GLY A 72 -13.22 4.35 -21.08
C GLY A 72 -13.04 4.24 -19.57
N VAL A 73 -13.96 3.58 -18.87
CA VAL A 73 -13.86 3.27 -17.45
C VAL A 73 -14.02 1.77 -17.21
N ALA A 74 -13.07 1.17 -16.52
CA ALA A 74 -13.14 -0.22 -16.07
C ALA A 74 -12.87 -0.28 -14.58
N ALA A 75 -13.73 -0.95 -13.85
CA ALA A 75 -13.55 -1.16 -12.42
C ALA A 75 -13.50 -2.66 -12.12
N PHE A 76 -12.56 -3.03 -11.25
CA PHE A 76 -12.34 -4.40 -10.82
C PHE A 76 -12.41 -4.50 -9.30
N LEU A 77 -12.98 -5.60 -8.83
CA LEU A 77 -12.81 -6.06 -7.45
C LEU A 77 -11.62 -7.01 -7.41
N VAL A 78 -10.64 -6.69 -6.59
CA VAL A 78 -9.45 -7.50 -6.38
C VAL A 78 -9.66 -8.36 -5.14
N ASN A 79 -9.51 -9.68 -5.30
CA ASN A 79 -9.62 -10.64 -4.22
C ASN A 79 -8.22 -11.08 -3.78
N VAL A 80 -7.89 -10.81 -2.54
CA VAL A 80 -6.64 -11.22 -1.91
C VAL A 80 -6.91 -12.11 -0.71
N GLU A 81 -5.93 -12.88 -0.32
CA GLU A 81 -5.95 -13.69 0.90
C GLU A 81 -4.57 -13.73 1.51
N THR A 82 -4.49 -14.00 2.80
CA THR A 82 -3.22 -14.32 3.45
C THR A 82 -2.67 -15.64 2.88
N ARG A 83 -1.34 -15.83 2.90
CA ARG A 83 -0.71 -17.04 2.32
C ARG A 83 -1.20 -18.33 2.94
N ASP A 84 -1.57 -18.31 4.21
CA ASP A 84 -2.18 -19.44 4.90
C ASP A 84 -3.67 -19.64 4.57
N GLY A 85 -4.27 -18.72 3.81
CA GLY A 85 -5.68 -18.75 3.45
C GLY A 85 -6.66 -18.44 4.58
N ALA A 86 -6.16 -18.07 5.76
CA ALA A 86 -6.99 -17.86 6.95
C ALA A 86 -7.86 -16.60 6.85
N GLN A 87 -7.39 -15.57 6.14
CA GLN A 87 -8.10 -14.31 5.98
C GLN A 87 -8.17 -13.92 4.50
N ALA A 88 -9.34 -13.47 4.09
CA ALA A 88 -9.60 -12.95 2.75
C ALA A 88 -10.02 -11.49 2.83
N ALA A 89 -9.65 -10.72 1.82
CA ALA A 89 -10.03 -9.32 1.71
C ALA A 89 -10.29 -8.95 0.25
N GLN A 90 -11.00 -7.86 0.06
CA GLN A 90 -11.26 -7.27 -1.26
C GLN A 90 -10.89 -5.80 -1.25
N PHE A 91 -10.49 -5.30 -2.40
CA PHE A 91 -10.40 -3.87 -2.65
C PHE A 91 -10.72 -3.54 -4.10
N GLY A 92 -11.01 -2.28 -4.38
CA GLY A 92 -11.41 -1.82 -5.70
C GLY A 92 -10.29 -1.13 -6.45
N LEU A 93 -10.18 -1.44 -7.76
CA LEU A 93 -9.36 -0.69 -8.72
C LEU A 93 -10.26 -0.12 -9.80
N THR A 94 -10.14 1.17 -10.06
CA THR A 94 -10.77 1.82 -11.20
C THR A 94 -9.70 2.29 -12.17
N LEU A 95 -9.82 1.86 -13.42
CA LEU A 95 -8.95 2.27 -14.52
C LEU A 95 -9.72 3.18 -15.47
N LYS A 96 -9.03 4.13 -16.03
CA LYS A 96 -9.56 5.07 -17.04
C LYS A 96 -8.60 5.20 -18.20
N ARG A 97 -9.15 5.51 -19.36
CA ARG A 97 -8.42 5.98 -20.52
C ARG A 97 -9.15 7.18 -21.14
N ASP A 98 -8.40 8.12 -21.66
CA ASP A 98 -8.95 9.39 -22.20
C ASP A 98 -9.57 9.21 -23.59
N ALA A 99 -9.03 8.28 -24.37
CA ALA A 99 -9.49 7.99 -25.73
C ALA A 99 -9.35 6.48 -26.02
N PRO A 100 -10.04 5.96 -27.05
CA PRO A 100 -9.98 4.54 -27.42
C PRO A 100 -8.59 3.99 -27.72
N ASP A 101 -7.66 4.84 -28.12
CA ASP A 101 -6.26 4.53 -28.42
C ASP A 101 -5.29 4.92 -27.30
N SER A 102 -5.79 5.55 -26.23
CA SER A 102 -4.97 5.92 -25.07
C SER A 102 -4.75 4.72 -24.15
N PRO A 103 -3.61 4.66 -23.43
CA PRO A 103 -3.36 3.58 -22.48
C PRO A 103 -4.29 3.65 -21.28
N TRP A 104 -4.69 2.50 -20.79
CA TRP A 104 -5.39 2.39 -19.51
C TRP A 104 -4.45 2.74 -18.36
N ARG A 105 -4.97 3.47 -17.36
CA ARG A 105 -4.22 3.82 -16.15
C ARG A 105 -5.10 3.67 -14.92
N ILE A 106 -4.48 3.31 -13.82
CA ILE A 106 -5.15 3.27 -12.52
C ILE A 106 -5.54 4.69 -12.12
N ALA A 107 -6.84 4.95 -11.94
CA ALA A 107 -7.37 6.25 -11.58
C ALA A 107 -7.88 6.32 -10.14
N GLU A 108 -8.21 5.16 -9.54
CA GLU A 108 -8.70 5.08 -8.17
C GLU A 108 -8.35 3.73 -7.56
N ILE A 109 -7.97 3.75 -6.29
CA ILE A 109 -7.74 2.56 -5.47
C ILE A 109 -8.57 2.72 -4.20
N ASN A 110 -9.57 1.85 -4.01
CA ASN A 110 -10.39 1.85 -2.81
C ASN A 110 -9.93 0.74 -1.87
N LEU A 111 -9.28 1.12 -0.78
CA LEU A 111 -8.60 0.23 0.16
C LEU A 111 -9.36 0.01 1.47
N ASP A 112 -10.52 0.59 1.67
CA ASP A 112 -11.18 0.64 2.99
C ASP A 112 -11.35 -0.75 3.62
N GLN A 113 -11.83 -1.73 2.86
CA GLN A 113 -12.01 -3.09 3.36
C GLN A 113 -10.68 -3.81 3.61
N LEU A 114 -9.69 -3.64 2.74
CA LEU A 114 -8.36 -4.22 2.90
C LEU A 114 -7.69 -3.68 4.16
N LEU A 115 -7.75 -2.37 4.38
CA LEU A 115 -7.13 -1.72 5.52
C LEU A 115 -7.79 -2.11 6.83
N ALA A 116 -9.12 -2.25 6.85
CA ALA A 116 -9.85 -2.73 8.02
C ALA A 116 -9.43 -4.16 8.39
N GLY A 117 -9.35 -5.06 7.42
CA GLY A 117 -8.90 -6.43 7.63
C GLY A 117 -7.44 -6.51 8.12
N TYR A 118 -6.57 -5.68 7.58
CA TYR A 118 -5.18 -5.59 8.02
C TYR A 118 -5.06 -5.05 9.46
N ALA A 119 -5.82 -4.03 9.80
CA ALA A 119 -5.88 -3.50 11.15
C ALA A 119 -6.33 -4.56 12.16
N ASP A 120 -7.33 -5.35 11.82
CA ASP A 120 -7.81 -6.46 12.65
C ASP A 120 -6.72 -7.53 12.85
N GLN A 121 -5.93 -7.84 11.82
CA GLN A 121 -4.78 -8.75 11.95
C GLN A 121 -3.74 -8.28 12.95
N LEU A 122 -3.37 -7.01 12.89
CA LEU A 122 -2.34 -6.44 13.75
C LEU A 122 -2.75 -6.39 15.20
N ALA A 123 -4.03 -6.19 15.44
CA ALA A 123 -4.53 -5.80 16.74
C ALA A 123 -5.21 -6.93 17.51
N GLY A 124 -5.33 -8.11 16.95
CA GLY A 124 -6.13 -9.16 17.55
C GLY A 124 -7.62 -8.76 17.71
N GLY A 125 -8.11 -7.87 16.85
CA GLY A 125 -9.49 -7.42 16.82
C GLY A 125 -9.84 -6.23 17.72
N ASP A 126 -8.88 -5.66 18.44
CA ASP A 126 -9.15 -4.66 19.50
C ASP A 126 -8.53 -3.28 19.24
N SER A 127 -8.02 -2.99 18.03
CA SER A 127 -7.30 -1.77 17.79
C SER A 127 -7.96 -0.82 16.81
N HIS A 128 -7.72 0.45 17.08
CA HIS A 128 -8.08 1.59 16.25
C HIS A 128 -6.97 1.95 15.23
N TYR A 129 -6.09 1.00 14.89
CA TYR A 129 -5.03 1.25 13.93
C TYR A 129 -5.56 1.30 12.51
N THR A 130 -5.27 2.39 11.84
CA THR A 130 -5.57 2.57 10.42
C THR A 130 -4.25 2.92 9.70
N PRO A 131 -3.73 2.05 8.81
CA PRO A 131 -2.44 2.29 8.16
C PRO A 131 -2.44 3.44 7.18
N LEU A 132 -3.60 3.84 6.68
CA LEU A 132 -3.74 4.95 5.74
C LEU A 132 -4.93 5.82 6.14
N ILE A 133 -4.69 7.11 6.36
CA ILE A 133 -5.71 8.08 6.73
C ILE A 133 -5.82 9.11 5.62
N ARG A 134 -7.04 9.35 5.15
CA ARG A 134 -7.31 10.42 4.20
C ARG A 134 -7.21 11.76 4.90
N ASN A 135 -6.35 12.63 4.40
CA ASN A 135 -6.19 13.96 4.93
C ASN A 135 -7.28 14.90 4.37
N PRO A 136 -8.06 15.60 5.21
CA PRO A 136 -9.09 16.53 4.74
C PRO A 136 -8.51 17.69 3.91
N ASN A 137 -7.24 18.02 4.10
CA ASN A 137 -6.56 19.08 3.35
C ASN A 137 -5.89 18.58 2.05
N GLY A 138 -6.17 17.34 1.65
CA GLY A 138 -5.65 16.69 0.45
C GLY A 138 -4.54 15.69 0.73
N GLY A 139 -4.54 14.60 -0.03
CA GLY A 139 -3.58 13.51 0.11
C GLY A 139 -3.96 12.46 1.15
N ASP A 140 -3.02 11.59 1.42
CA ASP A 140 -3.15 10.50 2.38
C ASP A 140 -2.00 10.56 3.38
N THR A 141 -2.28 10.17 4.62
CA THR A 141 -1.27 10.02 5.67
C THR A 141 -1.01 8.53 5.87
N LEU A 142 0.24 8.12 5.72
CA LEU A 142 0.69 6.75 5.92
C LEU A 142 1.20 6.60 7.35
N ILE A 143 0.64 5.64 8.08
CA ILE A 143 1.06 5.29 9.44
C ILE A 143 1.69 3.90 9.37
N LEU A 144 2.95 3.79 9.77
CA LEU A 144 3.72 2.57 9.70
C LEU A 144 4.11 2.07 11.08
N TYR A 145 4.04 0.74 11.25
CA TYR A 145 4.63 0.05 12.38
C TYR A 145 5.88 -0.67 11.92
N PHE A 146 6.98 -0.41 12.61
CA PHE A 146 8.25 -1.06 12.34
C PHE A 146 8.58 -2.08 13.42
N GLU A 147 9.07 -3.22 12.97
CA GLU A 147 9.62 -4.24 13.85
C GLU A 147 11.08 -3.93 14.16
N PHE A 148 11.43 -4.01 15.41
CA PHE A 148 12.79 -3.85 15.88
C PHE A 148 13.24 -5.11 16.59
N ASP A 149 14.48 -5.50 16.34
CA ASP A 149 15.21 -6.41 17.17
C ASP A 149 16.01 -5.56 18.18
N ASP A 150 15.39 -5.32 19.35
CA ASP A 150 15.82 -4.32 20.34
C ASP A 150 15.67 -2.88 19.77
N ASP A 151 16.77 -2.18 19.46
CA ASP A 151 16.79 -0.86 18.77
C ASP A 151 17.28 -0.94 17.32
N LEU A 152 17.48 -2.16 16.80
CA LEU A 152 17.92 -2.40 15.44
C LEU A 152 16.74 -2.67 14.51
N LEU A 153 16.82 -2.12 13.29
CA LEU A 153 15.81 -2.37 12.26
C LEU A 153 15.85 -3.81 11.78
N SER A 154 14.71 -4.50 11.79
CA SER A 154 14.60 -5.81 11.16
C SER A 154 14.76 -5.71 9.64
N PRO A 155 15.20 -6.78 8.94
CA PRO A 155 15.28 -6.78 7.47
C PRO A 155 13.95 -6.44 6.78
N ARG A 156 12.84 -6.86 7.35
CA ARG A 156 11.49 -6.56 6.88
C ARG A 156 11.17 -5.07 6.98
N THR A 157 11.49 -4.46 8.11
CA THR A 157 11.34 -3.02 8.32
C THR A 157 12.22 -2.21 7.37
N GLN A 158 13.46 -2.67 7.11
CA GLN A 158 14.35 -2.03 6.15
C GLN A 158 13.75 -2.01 4.74
N ARG A 159 13.12 -3.10 4.29
CA ARG A 159 12.44 -3.14 2.99
C ARG A 159 11.29 -2.15 2.90
N GLN A 160 10.52 -1.98 3.97
CA GLN A 160 9.46 -0.96 4.02
C GLN A 160 10.01 0.45 3.98
N LEU A 161 11.09 0.71 4.69
CA LEU A 161 11.75 2.01 4.68
C LEU A 161 12.36 2.35 3.31
N GLU A 162 12.77 1.38 2.53
CA GLU A 162 13.19 1.59 1.14
C GLU A 162 12.02 2.16 0.31
N ILE A 163 10.81 1.64 0.48
CA ILE A 163 9.60 2.18 -0.17
C ILE A 163 9.33 3.61 0.30
N VAL A 164 9.43 3.88 1.59
CA VAL A 164 9.27 5.23 2.16
C VAL A 164 10.31 6.20 1.59
N SER A 165 11.55 5.75 1.45
CA SER A 165 12.62 6.54 0.85
C SER A 165 12.32 6.91 -0.60
N LEU A 166 11.86 5.97 -1.41
CA LEU A 166 11.42 6.22 -2.78
C LEU A 166 10.25 7.20 -2.84
N LEU A 167 9.29 7.07 -1.93
CA LEU A 167 8.17 7.98 -1.80
C LEU A 167 8.62 9.42 -1.53
N LEU A 168 9.60 9.60 -0.65
CA LEU A 168 10.16 10.92 -0.32
C LEU A 168 10.93 11.54 -1.48
N GLN A 169 11.61 10.73 -2.27
CA GLN A 169 12.34 11.19 -3.45
C GLN A 169 11.41 11.70 -4.56
N THR A 170 10.16 11.23 -4.61
CA THR A 170 9.19 11.67 -5.62
C THR A 170 8.67 13.09 -5.39
N ASP A 171 8.73 13.58 -4.15
CA ASP A 171 8.31 14.92 -3.79
C ASP A 171 9.17 15.47 -2.65
N GLN A 172 10.11 16.33 -2.98
CA GLN A 172 11.05 16.94 -2.03
C GLN A 172 10.37 17.87 -1.00
N LYS A 173 9.11 18.20 -1.19
CA LYS A 173 8.33 19.02 -0.23
C LYS A 173 7.68 18.19 0.85
N LYS A 174 7.71 16.85 0.76
CA LYS A 174 7.15 15.98 1.79
C LYS A 174 8.04 15.95 3.01
N ASN A 175 7.42 16.10 4.17
CA ASN A 175 8.07 15.95 5.45
C ASN A 175 7.54 14.70 6.15
N ILE A 176 8.42 14.01 6.87
CA ILE A 176 8.03 12.88 7.72
C ILE A 176 8.17 13.30 9.18
N SER A 177 7.14 12.97 9.97
CA SER A 177 7.22 13.00 11.41
C SER A 177 7.50 11.61 11.94
N LEU A 178 8.58 11.46 12.70
CA LEU A 178 8.95 10.19 13.30
C LEU A 178 8.67 10.22 14.79
N SER A 179 7.92 9.24 15.27
CA SER A 179 7.72 9.03 16.70
C SER A 179 7.95 7.56 17.04
N GLY A 180 8.73 7.31 18.08
CA GLY A 180 8.99 5.96 18.57
C GLY A 180 8.05 5.62 19.71
N HIS A 181 7.55 4.39 19.69
CA HIS A 181 6.72 3.82 20.74
C HIS A 181 7.26 2.46 21.16
N THR A 182 7.03 2.09 22.41
CA THR A 182 7.37 0.77 22.95
C THR A 182 6.14 0.15 23.59
N ASP A 183 6.15 -1.18 23.73
CA ASP A 183 5.18 -1.87 24.57
C ASP A 183 5.33 -1.43 26.03
N ALA A 184 4.24 -1.49 26.80
CA ALA A 184 4.18 -1.00 28.17
C ALA A 184 4.96 -1.85 29.21
N ILE A 185 5.90 -2.67 28.76
CA ILE A 185 6.73 -3.55 29.61
C ILE A 185 8.05 -2.82 29.93
N GLY A 186 8.32 -2.58 31.20
CA GLY A 186 9.51 -1.92 31.67
C GLY A 186 9.26 -0.57 32.32
N SER A 187 10.32 0.14 32.74
CA SER A 187 10.19 1.46 33.31
C SER A 187 9.90 2.51 32.21
N GLU A 188 9.15 3.54 32.57
CA GLU A 188 8.84 4.65 31.68
C GLU A 188 10.10 5.29 31.08
N LYS A 189 11.13 5.51 31.88
CA LYS A 189 12.41 6.08 31.45
C LYS A 189 13.12 5.17 30.42
N TYR A 190 13.13 3.85 30.65
CA TYR A 190 13.69 2.90 29.72
C TYR A 190 12.95 2.90 28.39
N ASN A 191 11.61 2.87 28.43
CA ASN A 191 10.76 2.90 27.23
C ASN A 191 10.92 4.21 26.44
N GLN A 192 11.06 5.34 27.10
CA GLN A 192 11.34 6.62 26.44
C GLN A 192 12.70 6.61 25.72
N THR A 193 13.73 6.07 26.35
CA THR A 193 15.06 5.94 25.75
C THR A 193 15.04 5.01 24.56
N LEU A 194 14.37 3.86 24.66
CA LEU A 194 14.23 2.88 23.58
C LEU A 194 13.43 3.45 22.40
N SER A 195 12.34 4.15 22.66
CA SER A 195 11.55 4.86 21.63
C SER A 195 12.39 5.87 20.87
N GLY A 196 13.20 6.66 21.57
CA GLY A 196 14.11 7.63 20.96
C GLY A 196 15.16 6.96 20.07
N ARG A 197 15.74 5.85 20.52
CA ARG A 197 16.71 5.06 19.72
C ARG A 197 16.10 4.49 18.46
N ARG A 198 14.88 3.96 18.56
CA ARG A 198 14.14 3.41 17.41
C ARG A 198 13.82 4.47 16.37
N ALA A 199 13.32 5.63 16.80
CA ALA A 199 13.07 6.75 15.91
C ALA A 199 14.37 7.23 15.22
N GLU A 200 15.49 7.29 15.95
CA GLU A 200 16.78 7.67 15.41
C GLU A 200 17.31 6.63 14.40
N ALA A 201 17.10 5.33 14.64
CA ALA A 201 17.48 4.27 13.70
C ALA A 201 16.76 4.42 12.36
N VAL A 202 15.46 4.73 12.39
CA VAL A 202 14.66 5.01 11.18
C VAL A 202 15.18 6.26 10.46
N ARG A 203 15.43 7.33 11.20
CA ARG A 203 15.97 8.58 10.65
C ARG A 203 17.31 8.38 9.95
N ARG A 204 18.23 7.65 10.55
CA ARG A 204 19.56 7.35 9.97
C ARG A 204 19.45 6.55 8.69
N PHE A 205 18.56 5.56 8.66
CA PHE A 205 18.33 4.76 7.46
C PHE A 205 17.84 5.63 6.31
N LEU A 206 16.84 6.49 6.55
CA LEU A 206 16.26 7.38 5.53
C LEU A 206 17.24 8.43 5.02
N ILE A 207 18.13 8.94 5.87
CA ILE A 207 19.17 9.92 5.48
C ILE A 207 20.27 9.25 4.66
N GLY A 208 20.61 7.99 4.96
CA GLY A 208 21.66 7.24 4.28
C GLY A 208 21.24 6.57 2.97
N SER A 209 19.96 6.64 2.62
CA SER A 209 19.37 5.99 1.43
C SER A 209 19.32 6.89 0.19
#